data_9ecfedc0f8b48a0bf8045974d84d89c3
#
_entry.id   9ecfedc0f8b48a0bf8045974d84d89c3
#
_cell.length_a   1.000
_cell.length_b   1.000
_cell.length_c   1.000
_cell.angle_alpha   90.00
_cell.angle_beta   90.00
_cell.angle_gamma   90.00
#
_symmetry.space_group_name_H-M   'P 1'
#
loop_
_entity.id
_entity.type
_entity.pdbx_description
1 polymer ?
#
loop_
_entity_poly.entity_id
_entity_poly.type
_entity_poly.pdbx_seq_one_letter_code
_entity_poly.pdbx_strand_id
1 'polypeptide(L)'
;MRVCSQSLLKVAGVFFRNYTMPTDSYEKPDFWSRKAFKEGYPARSVYKLEEIDRKFGIICPGAAVLDLGAAPGSWTSFLLRRLNGNGSVVSVDLRPLSKSVVGSNLTFLQGDLLSADMVEQVRALGPYDLVVCDAAPSTTGNRTVDTARSAGLVEMAFYYAELMLRKNASFAVKVFQGGEQQALLKKMRTVFSAAKGFKPAACRSESFETYLIGLNKK
;
A
#
# COMPACT_ATOMS: atom_id res chain seq x y z
N MET A 1 -35.65 -6.65 -15.92
CA MET A 1 -34.81 -7.75 -16.41
C MET A 1 -33.49 -7.69 -15.69
N ARG A 2 -33.32 -8.60 -14.71
CA ARG A 2 -32.07 -8.82 -13.97
C ARG A 2 -31.30 -9.90 -14.70
N VAL A 3 -30.05 -9.71 -15.03
CA VAL A 3 -28.98 -10.72 -15.16
C VAL A 3 -27.70 -9.97 -15.57
N CYS A 4 -26.75 -9.83 -14.69
CA CYS A 4 -25.33 -9.97 -14.93
C CYS A 4 -24.53 -9.48 -13.70
N SER A 5 -24.31 -10.35 -12.74
CA SER A 5 -23.27 -10.13 -11.72
C SER A 5 -22.93 -11.40 -10.94
N GLN A 6 -22.55 -12.48 -11.63
CA GLN A 6 -22.13 -13.70 -10.91
C GLN A 6 -20.82 -14.34 -11.42
N SER A 7 -19.99 -13.68 -12.19
CA SER A 7 -18.80 -14.32 -12.76
C SER A 7 -17.44 -13.87 -12.20
N LEU A 8 -17.38 -12.99 -11.20
CA LEU A 8 -16.11 -12.50 -10.62
C LEU A 8 -15.77 -13.00 -9.20
N LEU A 9 -16.60 -13.87 -8.60
CA LEU A 9 -16.48 -14.29 -7.20
C LEU A 9 -15.81 -15.66 -6.98
N LYS A 10 -15.09 -16.23 -7.95
CA LYS A 10 -14.57 -17.62 -7.80
C LYS A 10 -13.04 -17.75 -7.69
N VAL A 11 -12.27 -16.73 -7.39
CA VAL A 11 -10.79 -16.85 -7.31
C VAL A 11 -10.18 -16.56 -5.93
N ALA A 12 -10.95 -16.23 -4.91
CA ALA A 12 -10.38 -15.91 -3.59
C ALA A 12 -10.92 -16.77 -2.45
N GLY A 13 -10.78 -18.10 -2.57
CA GLY A 13 -10.94 -19.00 -1.43
C GLY A 13 -9.65 -19.07 -0.60
N VAL A 14 -9.29 -18.05 0.14
CA VAL A 14 -8.18 -18.11 1.11
C VAL A 14 -8.75 -17.99 2.51
N PHE A 15 -8.87 -19.14 3.18
CA PHE A 15 -9.18 -19.26 4.60
C PHE A 15 -8.11 -18.54 5.45
N PHE A 16 -8.49 -17.50 6.14
CA PHE A 16 -7.71 -16.96 7.26
C PHE A 16 -7.94 -17.81 8.50
N ARG A 17 -7.05 -18.76 8.76
CA ARG A 17 -6.96 -19.43 10.07
C ARG A 17 -6.07 -18.62 11.00
N ASN A 18 -6.51 -18.44 12.23
CA ASN A 18 -5.86 -17.87 13.40
C ASN A 18 -4.33 -17.81 13.34
N TYR A 19 -3.81 -16.59 13.32
CA TYR A 19 -2.38 -16.31 13.37
C TYR A 19 -1.93 -16.34 14.83
N THR A 20 -1.31 -17.45 15.24
CA THR A 20 -0.45 -17.46 16.43
C THR A 20 0.89 -16.85 16.03
N MET A 21 1.32 -15.83 16.76
CA MET A 21 2.65 -15.23 16.61
C MET A 21 3.73 -16.32 16.73
N PRO A 22 4.69 -16.39 15.81
CA PRO A 22 5.88 -17.21 16.05
C PRO A 22 6.66 -16.56 17.19
N THR A 23 6.79 -17.27 18.30
CA THR A 23 7.79 -17.01 19.32
C THR A 23 9.14 -17.48 18.79
N ASP A 24 10.16 -16.62 18.95
CA ASP A 24 11.58 -16.82 18.72
C ASP A 24 12.14 -16.50 17.33
N SER A 25 12.56 -15.28 17.22
CA SER A 25 13.91 -14.73 17.06
C SER A 25 13.80 -13.21 17.02
N TYR A 26 13.76 -12.57 18.17
CA TYR A 26 14.01 -11.14 18.26
C TYR A 26 15.50 -10.90 17.95
N GLU A 27 15.86 -10.95 16.68
CA GLU A 27 17.04 -10.26 16.18
C GLU A 27 16.98 -8.82 16.68
N LYS A 28 18.06 -8.34 17.27
CA LYS A 28 18.18 -6.94 17.73
C LYS A 28 17.70 -6.04 16.59
N PRO A 29 16.84 -5.05 16.89
CA PRO A 29 16.31 -4.16 15.85
C PRO A 29 17.46 -3.62 14.98
N ASP A 30 17.34 -3.75 13.66
CA ASP A 30 18.34 -3.23 12.74
C ASP A 30 18.44 -1.69 12.83
N PHE A 31 19.44 -1.14 12.14
CA PHE A 31 19.66 0.32 12.13
C PHE A 31 18.39 1.10 11.77
N TRP A 32 17.68 0.69 10.72
CA TRP A 32 16.48 1.37 10.25
C TRP A 32 15.32 1.28 11.26
N SER A 33 15.16 0.15 11.92
CA SER A 33 14.14 -0.03 12.96
C SER A 33 14.42 0.87 14.16
N ARG A 34 15.68 0.90 14.64
CA ARG A 34 16.06 1.82 15.75
C ARG A 34 15.86 3.28 15.39
N LYS A 35 16.22 3.68 14.17
CA LYS A 35 16.02 5.02 13.65
C LYS A 35 14.53 5.38 13.62
N ALA A 36 13.68 4.49 13.08
CA ALA A 36 12.24 4.71 13.01
C ALA A 36 11.62 4.93 14.40
N PHE A 37 11.95 4.08 15.36
CA PHE A 37 11.45 4.23 16.74
C PHE A 37 11.92 5.53 17.40
N LYS A 38 13.18 5.93 17.21
CA LYS A 38 13.71 7.21 17.69
C LYS A 38 12.97 8.41 17.10
N GLU A 39 12.57 8.32 15.84
CA GLU A 39 11.82 9.35 15.13
C GLU A 39 10.29 9.27 15.35
N GLY A 40 9.84 8.32 16.19
CA GLY A 40 8.44 8.14 16.56
C GLY A 40 7.57 7.50 15.47
N TYR A 41 8.18 6.72 14.56
CA TYR A 41 7.44 5.93 13.60
C TYR A 41 7.21 4.49 14.10
N PRO A 42 6.04 3.90 13.80
CA PRO A 42 5.71 2.53 14.23
C PRO A 42 6.62 1.44 13.64
N ALA A 43 7.18 1.65 12.45
CA ALA A 43 8.05 0.68 11.79
C ALA A 43 8.98 1.33 10.75
N ARG A 44 10.06 0.60 10.39
CA ARG A 44 11.09 1.03 9.43
C ARG A 44 10.60 1.23 8.00
N SER A 45 9.42 0.70 7.65
CA SER A 45 8.86 0.83 6.30
C SER A 45 8.66 2.30 5.87
N VAL A 46 8.60 3.22 6.82
CA VAL A 46 8.52 4.67 6.57
C VAL A 46 9.58 5.16 5.58
N TYR A 47 10.82 4.70 5.72
CA TYR A 47 11.94 5.16 4.86
C TYR A 47 11.79 4.73 3.41
N LYS A 48 11.02 3.69 3.13
CA LYS A 48 10.70 3.27 1.76
C LYS A 48 9.83 4.32 1.06
N LEU A 49 8.79 4.81 1.73
CA LEU A 49 7.94 5.88 1.19
C LEU A 49 8.68 7.20 1.10
N GLU A 50 9.51 7.54 2.11
CA GLU A 50 10.37 8.72 2.08
C GLU A 50 11.30 8.72 0.86
N GLU A 51 11.95 7.60 0.55
CA GLU A 51 12.82 7.48 -0.63
C GLU A 51 12.03 7.56 -1.95
N ILE A 52 10.83 6.96 -2.00
CA ILE A 52 9.94 7.05 -3.14
C ILE A 52 9.53 8.50 -3.37
N ASP A 53 9.07 9.20 -2.33
CA ASP A 53 8.67 10.61 -2.43
C ASP A 53 9.85 11.51 -2.83
N ARG A 54 11.01 11.33 -2.21
CA ARG A 54 12.21 12.08 -2.56
C ARG A 54 12.61 11.91 -4.03
N LYS A 55 12.42 10.71 -4.60
CA LYS A 55 12.80 10.42 -5.99
C LYS A 55 11.77 10.86 -7.02
N PHE A 56 10.48 10.71 -6.69
CA PHE A 56 9.41 10.90 -7.67
C PHE A 56 8.49 12.07 -7.38
N GLY A 57 8.57 12.68 -6.17
CA GLY A 57 7.77 13.84 -5.79
C GLY A 57 6.27 13.55 -5.79
N ILE A 58 5.86 12.39 -5.26
CA ILE A 58 4.46 11.94 -5.36
C ILE A 58 3.53 12.54 -4.32
N ILE A 59 4.07 13.12 -3.23
CA ILE A 59 3.27 13.73 -2.17
C ILE A 59 3.27 15.25 -2.34
N CYS A 60 2.19 15.77 -2.90
CA CYS A 60 2.00 17.21 -3.09
C CYS A 60 1.35 17.87 -1.87
N PRO A 61 1.65 19.13 -1.56
CA PRO A 61 0.91 19.90 -0.55
C PRO A 61 -0.59 19.92 -0.86
N GLY A 62 -1.42 19.70 0.14
CA GLY A 62 -2.88 19.69 -0.04
C GLY A 62 -3.47 18.40 -0.62
N ALA A 63 -2.65 17.39 -0.86
CA ALA A 63 -3.09 16.14 -1.48
C ALA A 63 -4.09 15.37 -0.60
N ALA A 64 -5.10 14.76 -1.24
CA ALA A 64 -5.91 13.70 -0.67
C ALA A 64 -5.22 12.36 -0.96
N VAL A 65 -4.82 11.64 0.08
CA VAL A 65 -4.01 10.41 -0.02
C VAL A 65 -4.77 9.22 0.53
N LEU A 66 -4.73 8.10 -0.20
CA LEU A 66 -5.23 6.80 0.23
C LEU A 66 -4.06 5.85 0.53
N ASP A 67 -4.00 5.34 1.77
CA ASP A 67 -2.98 4.41 2.27
C ASP A 67 -3.62 3.03 2.49
N LEU A 68 -3.34 2.08 1.60
CA LEU A 68 -3.89 0.73 1.60
C LEU A 68 -2.93 -0.25 2.28
N GLY A 69 -3.43 -1.03 3.25
CA GLY A 69 -2.60 -1.91 4.07
C GLY A 69 -1.75 -1.11 5.06
N ALA A 70 -2.38 -0.14 5.72
CA ALA A 70 -1.72 0.91 6.47
C ALA A 70 -1.05 0.45 7.79
N ALA A 71 -1.59 -0.59 8.46
CA ALA A 71 -1.09 -0.99 9.77
C ALA A 71 0.39 -1.47 9.74
N PRO A 72 1.18 -1.06 10.71
CA PRO A 72 0.87 -0.36 11.96
C PRO A 72 0.79 1.18 11.85
N GLY A 73 0.86 1.76 10.63
CA GLY A 73 0.67 3.19 10.39
C GLY A 73 1.93 4.00 10.16
N SER A 74 3.02 3.37 9.71
CA SER A 74 4.28 4.07 9.42
C SER A 74 4.17 5.01 8.24
N TRP A 75 3.52 4.55 7.15
CA TRP A 75 3.26 5.37 5.99
C TRP A 75 2.23 6.45 6.28
N THR A 76 1.14 6.09 6.96
CA THR A 76 0.14 7.05 7.47
C THR A 76 0.80 8.18 8.27
N SER A 77 1.67 7.86 9.25
CA SER A 77 2.37 8.88 10.06
C SER A 77 3.27 9.79 9.22
N PHE A 78 3.97 9.23 8.24
CA PHE A 78 4.80 10.01 7.32
C PHE A 78 3.96 10.95 6.46
N LEU A 79 2.87 10.45 5.88
CA LEU A 79 1.93 11.24 5.09
C LEU A 79 1.35 12.40 5.89
N LEU A 80 0.88 12.15 7.12
CA LEU A 80 0.35 13.19 8.00
C LEU A 80 1.38 14.29 8.28
N ARG A 81 2.63 13.92 8.60
CA ARG A 81 3.72 14.86 8.83
C ARG A 81 4.08 15.63 7.56
N ARG A 82 4.12 14.96 6.42
CA ARG A 82 4.49 15.56 5.12
C ARG A 82 3.45 16.56 4.63
N LEU A 83 2.16 16.26 4.86
CA LEU A 83 1.04 17.14 4.54
C LEU A 83 0.89 18.28 5.56
N ASN A 84 1.37 18.12 6.79
CA ASN A 84 1.35 19.13 7.86
C ASN A 84 -0.02 19.82 8.02
N GLY A 85 -1.10 19.02 8.07
CA GLY A 85 -2.47 19.50 8.21
C GLY A 85 -3.11 20.05 6.93
N ASN A 86 -2.35 20.18 5.84
CA ASN A 86 -2.87 20.63 4.55
C ASN A 86 -3.07 19.42 3.61
N GLY A 87 -4.31 18.95 3.49
CA GLY A 87 -4.70 17.74 2.77
C GLY A 87 -5.37 16.73 3.69
N SER A 88 -5.61 15.52 3.20
CA SER A 88 -6.26 14.45 3.95
C SER A 88 -5.59 13.10 3.71
N VAL A 89 -5.67 12.23 4.72
CA VAL A 89 -5.19 10.84 4.63
C VAL A 89 -6.34 9.92 5.00
N VAL A 90 -6.70 9.03 4.09
CA VAL A 90 -7.58 7.90 4.35
C VAL A 90 -6.71 6.65 4.41
N SER A 91 -6.75 5.93 5.52
CA SER A 91 -5.95 4.72 5.74
C SER A 91 -6.85 3.53 5.96
N VAL A 92 -6.54 2.39 5.33
CA VAL A 92 -7.36 1.17 5.41
C VAL A 92 -6.47 -0.02 5.76
N ASP A 93 -6.87 -0.81 6.77
CA ASP A 93 -6.23 -2.10 7.12
C ASP A 93 -7.21 -3.00 7.88
N LEU A 94 -6.98 -4.30 7.84
CA LEU A 94 -7.68 -5.29 8.69
C LEU A 94 -7.38 -5.10 10.18
N ARG A 95 -6.16 -4.64 10.50
CA ARG A 95 -5.66 -4.43 11.85
C ARG A 95 -5.70 -2.95 12.21
N PRO A 96 -5.87 -2.61 13.49
CA PRO A 96 -5.84 -1.22 13.93
C PRO A 96 -4.46 -0.58 13.71
N LEU A 97 -4.45 0.73 13.52
CA LEU A 97 -3.23 1.53 13.56
C LEU A 97 -2.65 1.58 14.99
N SER A 98 -1.35 1.81 15.09
CA SER A 98 -0.71 2.11 16.36
C SER A 98 -1.36 3.33 17.01
N LYS A 99 -1.52 3.32 18.34
CA LYS A 99 -2.09 4.44 19.11
C LYS A 99 -1.31 5.75 18.97
N SER A 100 -0.06 5.69 18.51
CA SER A 100 0.77 6.86 18.23
C SER A 100 0.43 7.56 16.90
N VAL A 101 -0.37 6.92 16.05
CA VAL A 101 -0.78 7.46 14.74
C VAL A 101 -2.04 8.28 14.91
N VAL A 102 -1.88 9.58 15.04
CA VAL A 102 -2.98 10.54 15.26
C VAL A 102 -2.82 11.73 14.31
N GLY A 103 -3.94 12.26 13.85
CA GLY A 103 -4.00 13.46 13.01
C GLY A 103 -5.43 13.93 12.82
N SER A 104 -5.67 15.24 12.81
CA SER A 104 -7.00 15.82 12.59
C SER A 104 -7.50 15.62 11.15
N ASN A 105 -6.59 15.35 10.23
CA ASN A 105 -6.85 15.10 8.81
C ASN A 105 -6.70 13.61 8.44
N LEU A 106 -6.77 12.70 9.43
CA LEU A 106 -6.75 11.25 9.25
C LEU A 106 -8.17 10.68 9.37
N THR A 107 -8.56 9.88 8.39
CA THR A 107 -9.70 8.95 8.49
C THR A 107 -9.17 7.52 8.41
N PHE A 108 -9.41 6.72 9.46
CA PHE A 108 -9.03 5.31 9.44
C PHE A 108 -10.27 4.43 9.30
N LEU A 109 -10.24 3.54 8.31
CA LEU A 109 -11.27 2.53 8.05
C LEU A 109 -10.68 1.15 8.35
N GLN A 110 -11.25 0.47 9.34
CA GLN A 110 -10.82 -0.89 9.65
C GLN A 110 -11.68 -1.90 8.90
N GLY A 111 -11.07 -2.68 7.99
CA GLY A 111 -11.79 -3.69 7.24
C GLY A 111 -11.01 -4.30 6.09
N ASP A 112 -11.68 -5.21 5.38
CA ASP A 112 -11.10 -5.94 4.26
C ASP A 112 -11.17 -5.10 2.97
N LEU A 113 -10.02 -4.86 2.36
CA LEU A 113 -9.88 -4.16 1.08
C LEU A 113 -10.59 -4.89 -0.09
N LEU A 114 -10.90 -6.16 0.07
CA LEU A 114 -11.63 -6.94 -0.95
C LEU A 114 -13.15 -6.85 -0.81
N SER A 115 -13.66 -6.26 0.28
CA SER A 115 -15.10 -6.13 0.48
C SER A 115 -15.70 -4.99 -0.35
N ALA A 116 -16.88 -5.21 -0.92
CA ALA A 116 -17.59 -4.18 -1.67
C ALA A 116 -17.92 -2.95 -0.80
N ASP A 117 -18.28 -3.18 0.46
CA ASP A 117 -18.60 -2.11 1.41
C ASP A 117 -17.38 -1.21 1.67
N MET A 118 -16.17 -1.79 1.77
CA MET A 118 -14.95 -0.99 1.92
C MET A 118 -14.67 -0.15 0.68
N VAL A 119 -14.85 -0.71 -0.50
CA VAL A 119 -14.70 0.03 -1.76
C VAL A 119 -15.63 1.25 -1.78
N GLU A 120 -16.89 1.10 -1.39
CA GLU A 120 -17.85 2.21 -1.37
C GLU A 120 -17.53 3.25 -0.29
N GLN A 121 -17.11 2.83 0.91
CA GLN A 121 -16.68 3.75 1.97
C GLN A 121 -15.47 4.58 1.54
N VAL A 122 -14.46 3.95 0.94
CA VAL A 122 -13.26 4.65 0.43
C VAL A 122 -13.62 5.57 -0.72
N ARG A 123 -14.50 5.14 -1.63
CA ARG A 123 -15.00 5.97 -2.74
C ARG A 123 -15.67 7.24 -2.26
N ALA A 124 -16.49 7.15 -1.22
CA ALA A 124 -17.21 8.28 -0.65
C ALA A 124 -16.30 9.37 -0.07
N LEU A 125 -15.06 9.01 0.31
CA LEU A 125 -14.03 9.91 0.85
C LEU A 125 -13.08 10.48 -0.21
N GLY A 126 -13.15 9.96 -1.44
CA GLY A 126 -12.33 10.41 -2.57
C GLY A 126 -12.92 11.60 -3.33
N PRO A 127 -12.40 11.93 -4.51
CA PRO A 127 -11.28 11.28 -5.20
C PRO A 127 -9.90 11.68 -4.63
N TYR A 128 -8.87 10.86 -4.96
CA TYR A 128 -7.52 11.00 -4.39
C TYR A 128 -6.48 11.50 -5.39
N ASP A 129 -5.44 12.17 -4.87
CA ASP A 129 -4.27 12.62 -5.62
C ASP A 129 -3.11 11.61 -5.58
N LEU A 130 -3.15 10.70 -4.60
CA LEU A 130 -2.16 9.65 -4.43
C LEU A 130 -2.81 8.41 -3.80
N VAL A 131 -2.52 7.24 -4.35
CA VAL A 131 -2.79 5.96 -3.69
C VAL A 131 -1.45 5.28 -3.43
N VAL A 132 -1.22 4.88 -2.18
CA VAL A 132 -0.06 4.10 -1.77
C VAL A 132 -0.48 2.77 -1.16
N CYS A 133 0.35 1.72 -1.32
CA CYS A 133 0.08 0.42 -0.75
C CYS A 133 1.38 -0.30 -0.36
N ASP A 134 1.58 -0.51 0.95
CA ASP A 134 2.67 -1.33 1.49
C ASP A 134 2.19 -2.69 2.01
N ALA A 135 0.97 -3.11 1.63
CA ALA A 135 0.44 -4.42 1.99
C ALA A 135 1.36 -5.55 1.50
N ALA A 136 1.48 -6.58 2.32
CA ALA A 136 2.22 -7.80 1.99
C ALA A 136 1.34 -9.02 2.29
N PRO A 137 1.42 -10.06 1.46
CA PRO A 137 0.77 -11.31 1.81
C PRO A 137 1.49 -11.98 2.99
N SER A 138 0.79 -12.84 3.70
CA SER A 138 1.45 -13.78 4.62
C SER A 138 2.37 -14.67 3.81
N THR A 139 3.67 -14.64 4.12
CA THR A 139 4.67 -15.45 3.41
C THR A 139 4.59 -16.91 3.83
N THR A 140 4.69 -17.80 2.84
CA THR A 140 4.70 -19.25 3.04
C THR A 140 6.10 -19.83 3.03
N GLY A 141 7.11 -19.02 2.65
CA GLY A 141 8.46 -19.46 2.34
C GLY A 141 8.60 -20.06 0.92
N ASN A 142 7.51 -20.26 0.21
CA ASN A 142 7.53 -20.66 -1.20
C ASN A 142 7.48 -19.41 -2.08
N ARG A 143 8.59 -19.10 -2.74
CA ARG A 143 8.72 -17.88 -3.54
C ARG A 143 7.66 -17.75 -4.64
N THR A 144 7.31 -18.81 -5.31
CA THR A 144 6.29 -18.80 -6.38
C THR A 144 4.92 -18.44 -5.82
N VAL A 145 4.53 -19.05 -4.70
CA VAL A 145 3.26 -18.77 -4.03
C VAL A 145 3.24 -17.33 -3.51
N ASP A 146 4.31 -16.89 -2.87
CA ASP A 146 4.40 -15.57 -2.26
C ASP A 146 4.39 -14.46 -3.31
N THR A 147 5.06 -14.65 -4.46
CA THR A 147 5.01 -13.69 -5.58
C THR A 147 3.64 -13.62 -6.24
N ALA A 148 2.96 -14.75 -6.44
CA ALA A 148 1.60 -14.77 -6.97
C ALA A 148 0.61 -14.05 -6.04
N ARG A 149 0.69 -14.29 -4.73
CA ARG A 149 -0.14 -13.58 -3.72
C ARG A 149 0.14 -12.07 -3.72
N SER A 150 1.42 -11.69 -3.83
CA SER A 150 1.82 -10.29 -3.92
C SER A 150 1.25 -9.62 -5.18
N ALA A 151 1.26 -10.32 -6.32
CA ALA A 151 0.66 -9.82 -7.55
C ALA A 151 -0.86 -9.58 -7.38
N GLY A 152 -1.57 -10.46 -6.69
CA GLY A 152 -2.99 -10.26 -6.35
C GLY A 152 -3.25 -9.00 -5.52
N LEU A 153 -2.36 -8.67 -4.56
CA LEU A 153 -2.46 -7.41 -3.81
C LEU A 153 -2.19 -6.19 -4.68
N VAL A 154 -1.26 -6.29 -5.64
CA VAL A 154 -1.03 -5.21 -6.62
C VAL A 154 -2.27 -4.99 -7.49
N GLU A 155 -2.90 -6.06 -7.97
CA GLU A 155 -4.14 -5.96 -8.75
C GLU A 155 -5.27 -5.29 -7.96
N MET A 156 -5.42 -5.64 -6.70
CA MET A 156 -6.39 -5.00 -5.80
C MET A 156 -6.06 -3.51 -5.63
N ALA A 157 -4.83 -3.15 -5.28
CA ALA A 157 -4.42 -1.75 -5.12
C ALA A 157 -4.55 -0.96 -6.42
N PHE A 158 -4.27 -1.58 -7.57
CA PHE A 158 -4.44 -0.98 -8.88
C PHE A 158 -5.90 -0.71 -9.22
N TYR A 159 -6.82 -1.62 -8.85
CA TYR A 159 -8.26 -1.40 -8.98
C TYR A 159 -8.72 -0.15 -8.21
N TYR A 160 -8.25 0.04 -6.96
CA TYR A 160 -8.51 1.27 -6.22
C TYR A 160 -7.95 2.50 -6.93
N ALA A 161 -6.72 2.40 -7.45
CA ALA A 161 -6.08 3.51 -8.18
C ALA A 161 -6.83 3.87 -9.47
N GLU A 162 -7.27 2.89 -10.24
CA GLU A 162 -8.08 3.14 -11.46
C GLU A 162 -9.37 3.85 -11.14
N LEU A 163 -10.08 3.37 -10.10
CA LEU A 163 -11.43 3.84 -9.75
C LEU A 163 -11.43 5.22 -9.10
N MET A 164 -10.44 5.51 -8.26
CA MET A 164 -10.51 6.60 -7.28
C MET A 164 -9.48 7.71 -7.47
N LEU A 165 -8.42 7.50 -8.25
CA LEU A 165 -7.44 8.55 -8.51
C LEU A 165 -7.97 9.58 -9.50
N ARG A 166 -7.66 10.85 -9.23
CA ARG A 166 -7.86 11.96 -10.16
C ARG A 166 -6.92 11.86 -11.38
N LYS A 167 -7.22 12.64 -12.41
CA LYS A 167 -6.28 12.88 -13.51
C LYS A 167 -4.98 13.51 -12.95
N ASN A 168 -3.85 13.15 -13.53
CA ASN A 168 -2.50 13.54 -13.09
C ASN A 168 -2.06 13.01 -11.71
N ALA A 169 -2.88 12.22 -11.03
CA ALA A 169 -2.56 11.60 -9.75
C ALA A 169 -1.48 10.51 -9.88
N SER A 170 -0.90 10.12 -8.75
CA SER A 170 0.17 9.13 -8.67
C SER A 170 -0.23 7.88 -7.90
N PHE A 171 0.51 6.80 -8.12
CA PHE A 171 0.29 5.50 -7.49
C PHE A 171 1.63 4.86 -7.11
N ALA A 172 1.71 4.29 -5.92
CA ALA A 172 2.87 3.52 -5.49
C ALA A 172 2.44 2.25 -4.77
N VAL A 173 2.91 1.09 -5.22
CA VAL A 173 2.53 -0.20 -4.64
C VAL A 173 3.72 -1.14 -4.49
N LYS A 174 3.79 -1.83 -3.36
CA LYS A 174 4.78 -2.89 -3.14
C LYS A 174 4.44 -4.13 -3.96
N VAL A 175 5.48 -4.74 -4.54
CA VAL A 175 5.40 -6.04 -5.21
C VAL A 175 6.62 -6.89 -4.85
N PHE A 176 6.45 -8.20 -4.77
CA PHE A 176 7.57 -9.12 -4.71
C PHE A 176 8.10 -9.39 -6.12
N GLN A 177 9.43 -9.29 -6.28
CA GLN A 177 10.10 -9.52 -7.56
C GLN A 177 9.86 -10.95 -8.05
N GLY A 178 9.24 -11.07 -9.24
CA GLY A 178 8.90 -12.32 -9.88
C GLY A 178 8.44 -12.09 -11.32
N GLY A 179 7.96 -13.16 -11.99
CA GLY A 179 7.56 -13.12 -13.40
C GLY A 179 6.45 -12.13 -13.75
N GLU A 180 5.57 -11.81 -12.79
CA GLU A 180 4.41 -10.92 -12.98
C GLU A 180 4.77 -9.43 -13.08
N GLN A 181 5.96 -9.01 -12.59
CA GLN A 181 6.31 -7.59 -12.48
C GLN A 181 6.25 -6.84 -13.81
N GLN A 182 6.71 -7.45 -14.90
CA GLN A 182 6.68 -6.81 -16.22
C GLN A 182 5.27 -6.67 -16.79
N ALA A 183 4.42 -7.68 -16.55
CA ALA A 183 3.01 -7.63 -16.93
C ALA A 183 2.27 -6.52 -16.19
N LEU A 184 2.50 -6.40 -14.87
CA LEU A 184 1.94 -5.34 -14.03
C LEU A 184 2.40 -3.95 -14.49
N LEU A 185 3.69 -3.77 -14.79
CA LEU A 185 4.20 -2.50 -15.33
C LEU A 185 3.56 -2.17 -16.69
N LYS A 186 3.38 -3.16 -17.57
CA LYS A 186 2.70 -2.97 -18.86
C LYS A 186 1.25 -2.53 -18.63
N LYS A 187 0.52 -3.17 -17.72
CA LYS A 187 -0.84 -2.80 -17.34
C LYS A 187 -0.88 -1.37 -16.79
N MET A 188 0.02 -1.01 -15.87
CA MET A 188 0.07 0.36 -15.32
C MET A 188 0.28 1.43 -16.39
N ARG A 189 1.04 1.16 -17.46
CA ARG A 189 1.25 2.11 -18.59
C ARG A 189 -0.01 2.38 -19.41
N THR A 190 -1.04 1.56 -19.30
CA THR A 190 -2.34 1.87 -19.94
C THR A 190 -3.05 3.01 -19.24
N VAL A 191 -2.88 3.12 -17.92
CA VAL A 191 -3.56 4.10 -17.05
C VAL A 191 -2.68 5.31 -16.74
N PHE A 192 -1.38 5.10 -16.53
CA PHE A 192 -0.44 6.17 -16.17
C PHE A 192 0.45 6.56 -17.37
N SER A 193 0.84 7.83 -17.42
CA SER A 193 1.76 8.34 -18.45
C SER A 193 3.16 7.74 -18.31
N ALA A 194 3.57 7.41 -17.08
CA ALA A 194 4.79 6.66 -16.81
C ALA A 194 4.56 5.60 -15.73
N ALA A 195 5.16 4.42 -15.91
CA ALA A 195 5.22 3.37 -14.88
C ALA A 195 6.65 2.86 -14.75
N LYS A 196 7.17 2.87 -13.51
CA LYS A 196 8.56 2.54 -13.19
C LYS A 196 8.63 1.57 -12.02
N GLY A 197 9.62 0.66 -12.05
CA GLY A 197 10.02 -0.11 -10.88
C GLY A 197 11.08 0.66 -10.08
N PHE A 198 11.02 0.58 -8.76
CA PHE A 198 12.00 1.18 -7.87
C PHE A 198 12.19 0.34 -6.61
N LYS A 199 13.45 0.03 -6.26
CA LYS A 199 13.81 -0.64 -5.02
C LYS A 199 14.48 0.37 -4.09
N PRO A 200 13.80 0.83 -3.00
CA PRO A 200 14.40 1.70 -2.00
C PRO A 200 15.62 1.05 -1.33
N ALA A 201 16.63 1.85 -0.95
CA ALA A 201 17.78 1.38 -0.20
C ALA A 201 17.40 0.92 1.22
N ALA A 202 16.29 1.44 1.76
CA ALA A 202 15.73 0.98 3.03
C ALA A 202 15.12 -0.43 2.98
N CYS A 203 14.99 -1.07 1.81
CA CYS A 203 14.68 -2.50 1.74
C CYS A 203 15.85 -3.31 2.30
N ARG A 204 15.56 -4.48 2.92
CA ARG A 204 16.62 -5.40 3.32
C ARG A 204 17.32 -5.94 2.09
N SER A 205 18.63 -6.21 2.19
CA SER A 205 19.44 -6.73 1.08
C SER A 205 18.88 -8.04 0.53
N GLU A 206 18.48 -8.94 1.41
CA GLU A 206 17.90 -10.24 1.11
C GLU A 206 16.42 -10.17 0.67
N SER A 207 15.76 -9.05 0.87
CA SER A 207 14.35 -8.87 0.48
C SER A 207 14.18 -8.79 -1.03
N PHE A 208 13.27 -9.56 -1.56
CA PHE A 208 12.86 -9.50 -2.96
C PHE A 208 11.70 -8.51 -3.21
N GLU A 209 11.42 -7.63 -2.24
CA GLU A 209 10.43 -6.56 -2.41
C GLU A 209 10.96 -5.44 -3.31
N THR A 210 10.07 -4.87 -4.10
CA THR A 210 10.27 -3.65 -4.89
C THR A 210 8.95 -2.89 -4.98
N TYR A 211 8.98 -1.69 -5.54
CA TYR A 211 7.79 -0.86 -5.70
C TYR A 211 7.53 -0.58 -7.18
N LEU A 212 6.26 -0.58 -7.57
CA LEU A 212 5.81 -0.10 -8.86
C LEU A 212 5.20 1.29 -8.65
N ILE A 213 5.66 2.25 -9.45
CA ILE A 213 5.28 3.65 -9.35
C ILE A 213 4.60 4.06 -10.65
N GLY A 214 3.34 4.46 -10.57
CA GLY A 214 2.58 5.08 -11.66
C GLY A 214 2.53 6.59 -11.47
N LEU A 215 2.86 7.34 -12.51
CA LEU A 215 2.89 8.79 -12.47
C LEU A 215 1.95 9.37 -13.53
N ASN A 216 1.24 10.43 -13.17
CA ASN A 216 0.36 11.20 -14.03
C ASN A 216 -0.72 10.30 -14.67
N LYS A 217 -1.73 9.93 -13.89
CA LYS A 217 -2.92 9.23 -14.39
C LYS A 217 -3.52 10.00 -15.55
N LYS A 218 -3.83 9.30 -16.63
CA LYS A 218 -4.37 9.86 -17.89
C LYS A 218 -5.80 10.38 -17.76
#